data_eb846dd25874458522d60098f7bc4c0c
#
_entry.id   eb846dd25874458522d60098f7bc4c0c
#
_cell.length_a   1.000
_cell.length_b   1.000
_cell.length_c   1.000
_cell.angle_alpha   90.00
_cell.angle_beta   90.00
_cell.angle_gamma   90.00
#
_symmetry.space_group_name_H-M   'P 1'
#
loop_
_entity.id
_entity.type
_entity.pdbx_description
1 polymer ?
#
loop_
_entity_poly.entity_id
_entity_poly.type
_entity_poly.pdbx_seq_one_letter_code
_entity_poly.pdbx_strand_id
1 'polypeptide(L)'
;SLTVDGPAVLWAPSGWGKTTLLRILMGLEVPTSGSVEGVGRVGVVFQEDRLCPQLTPEENVALVLPVEQYKAKTQYKEQIRRDLIQLGLDDEALALPARKLSGGQKRRTALLRALWAESDTLLLDEPFTGMDPAAMKKAAAMLKARCGAKPALLATHDQAAIRELGWRVIELG
;
A
#
# COMPACT_ATOMS: atom_id res chain seq x y z
N SER A 1 -6.55 13.85 -19.67
CA SER A 1 -7.34 12.70 -19.19
C SER A 1 -6.39 11.53 -18.90
N LEU A 2 -6.58 10.84 -17.79
CA LEU A 2 -5.80 9.67 -17.40
C LEU A 2 -6.75 8.50 -17.14
N THR A 3 -6.49 7.35 -17.79
CA THR A 3 -7.20 6.10 -17.55
C THR A 3 -6.25 5.07 -16.97
N VAL A 4 -6.66 4.41 -15.87
CA VAL A 4 -5.89 3.36 -15.20
C VAL A 4 -6.76 2.10 -15.17
N ASP A 5 -6.51 1.20 -16.10
CA ASP A 5 -7.24 -0.05 -16.34
C ASP A 5 -6.51 -1.30 -15.79
N GLY A 6 -5.34 -1.10 -15.19
CA GLY A 6 -4.50 -2.13 -14.58
C GLY A 6 -3.41 -1.49 -13.73
N PRO A 7 -2.41 -2.27 -13.28
CA PRO A 7 -1.31 -1.74 -12.47
C PRO A 7 -0.43 -0.77 -13.24
N ALA A 8 -0.18 0.41 -12.66
CA ALA A 8 0.66 1.46 -13.25
C ALA A 8 1.48 2.20 -12.18
N VAL A 9 2.64 2.67 -12.58
CA VAL A 9 3.48 3.58 -11.79
C VAL A 9 3.28 5.00 -12.28
N LEU A 10 2.95 5.90 -11.38
CA LEU A 10 2.92 7.33 -11.60
C LEU A 10 4.29 7.91 -11.30
N TRP A 11 5.01 8.28 -12.35
CA TRP A 11 6.32 8.86 -12.22
C TRP A 11 6.29 10.36 -12.56
N ALA A 12 6.87 11.15 -11.68
CA ALA A 12 7.14 12.56 -11.91
C ALA A 12 8.17 13.06 -10.90
N PRO A 13 8.88 14.15 -11.16
CA PRO A 13 9.73 14.80 -10.18
C PRO A 13 8.98 15.16 -8.90
N SER A 14 9.72 15.39 -7.80
CA SER A 14 9.12 15.86 -6.55
C SER A 14 8.38 17.19 -6.77
N GLY A 15 7.23 17.37 -6.11
CA GLY A 15 6.43 18.59 -6.24
C GLY A 15 5.43 18.62 -7.41
N TRP A 16 5.41 17.62 -8.28
CA TRP A 16 4.51 17.56 -9.45
C TRP A 16 3.07 17.09 -9.13
N GLY A 17 2.69 17.11 -7.88
CA GLY A 17 1.30 16.84 -7.49
C GLY A 17 0.89 15.36 -7.45
N LYS A 18 1.83 14.39 -7.47
CA LYS A 18 1.50 12.95 -7.37
C LYS A 18 0.62 12.63 -6.16
N THR A 19 1.03 13.10 -4.98
CA THR A 19 0.26 12.91 -3.73
C THR A 19 -1.11 13.59 -3.82
N THR A 20 -1.19 14.80 -4.39
CA THR A 20 -2.46 15.51 -4.60
C THR A 20 -3.38 14.73 -5.52
N LEU A 21 -2.87 14.20 -6.63
CA LEU A 21 -3.66 13.36 -7.53
C LEU A 21 -4.19 12.12 -6.81
N LEU A 22 -3.33 11.40 -6.05
CA LEU A 22 -3.77 10.26 -5.26
C LEU A 22 -4.85 10.66 -4.23
N ARG A 23 -4.71 11.80 -3.55
CA ARG A 23 -5.70 12.30 -2.59
C ARG A 23 -7.04 12.62 -3.23
N ILE A 24 -7.03 13.18 -4.45
CA ILE A 24 -8.25 13.39 -5.25
C ILE A 24 -8.91 12.05 -5.59
N LEU A 25 -8.14 11.05 -6.04
CA LEU A 25 -8.65 9.71 -6.33
C LEU A 25 -9.20 8.99 -5.09
N MET A 26 -8.65 9.27 -3.90
CA MET A 26 -9.15 8.78 -2.61
C MET A 26 -10.41 9.52 -2.12
N GLY A 27 -10.85 10.58 -2.80
CA GLY A 27 -11.94 11.44 -2.35
C GLY A 27 -11.58 12.33 -1.16
N LEU A 28 -10.30 12.52 -0.87
CA LEU A 28 -9.81 13.37 0.24
C LEU A 28 -9.63 14.83 -0.17
N GLU A 29 -9.56 15.11 -1.47
CA GLU A 29 -9.48 16.45 -2.05
C GLU A 29 -10.41 16.56 -3.26
N VAL A 30 -10.95 17.75 -3.48
CA VAL A 30 -11.80 18.04 -4.64
C VAL A 30 -10.92 18.56 -5.78
N PRO A 31 -11.05 18.04 -7.01
CA PRO A 31 -10.30 18.56 -8.14
C PRO A 31 -10.76 19.99 -8.47
N THR A 32 -9.83 20.86 -8.85
CA THR A 32 -10.15 22.24 -9.30
C THR A 32 -10.98 22.24 -10.59
N SER A 33 -10.80 21.22 -11.43
CA SER A 33 -11.56 21.03 -12.67
C SER A 33 -11.54 19.55 -13.07
N GLY A 34 -12.52 19.13 -13.88
CA GLY A 34 -12.65 17.74 -14.30
C GLY A 34 -13.42 16.87 -13.33
N SER A 35 -13.44 15.56 -13.58
CA SER A 35 -14.15 14.57 -12.78
C SER A 35 -13.30 13.32 -12.57
N VAL A 36 -13.62 12.56 -11.54
CA VAL A 36 -13.05 11.24 -11.24
C VAL A 36 -14.18 10.22 -11.28
N GLU A 37 -13.97 9.14 -11.99
CA GLU A 37 -14.95 8.08 -12.16
C GLU A 37 -14.31 6.69 -11.96
N GLY A 38 -15.09 5.71 -11.53
CA GLY A 38 -14.73 4.30 -11.55
C GLY A 38 -13.71 3.84 -10.49
N VAL A 39 -13.40 4.65 -9.48
CA VAL A 39 -12.37 4.28 -8.47
C VAL A 39 -12.84 3.16 -7.54
N GLY A 40 -14.12 3.15 -7.16
CA GLY A 40 -14.67 2.15 -6.25
C GLY A 40 -14.08 2.22 -4.83
N ARG A 41 -14.03 1.08 -4.15
CA ARG A 41 -13.38 0.95 -2.83
C ARG A 41 -11.87 0.95 -3.00
N VAL A 42 -11.15 1.65 -2.14
CA VAL A 42 -9.70 1.82 -2.27
C VAL A 42 -8.92 1.12 -1.16
N GLY A 43 -7.88 0.38 -1.55
CA GLY A 43 -6.80 -0.02 -0.65
C GLY A 43 -5.68 1.02 -0.74
N VAL A 44 -5.26 1.59 0.40
CA VAL A 44 -4.41 2.79 0.39
C VAL A 44 -3.15 2.61 1.21
N VAL A 45 -2.01 3.00 0.62
CA VAL A 45 -0.79 3.36 1.35
C VAL A 45 -0.60 4.86 1.21
N PHE A 46 -0.63 5.57 2.33
CA PHE A 46 -0.34 7.01 2.38
C PHE A 46 1.17 7.25 2.46
N GLN A 47 1.61 8.45 2.15
CA GLN A 47 3.00 8.85 2.35
C GLN A 47 3.43 8.67 3.83
N GLU A 48 2.52 8.92 4.77
CA GLU A 48 2.65 8.58 6.18
C GLU A 48 2.04 7.19 6.44
N ASP A 49 2.60 6.39 7.34
CA ASP A 49 2.14 4.99 7.52
C ASP A 49 0.73 4.87 8.10
N ARG A 50 0.26 5.89 8.84
CA ARG A 50 -1.08 5.99 9.45
C ARG A 50 -1.51 4.69 10.15
N LEU A 51 -0.59 4.07 10.88
CA LEU A 51 -0.87 2.93 11.73
C LEU A 51 -1.44 3.39 13.07
N CYS A 52 -2.26 2.55 13.69
CA CYS A 52 -2.65 2.71 15.09
C CYS A 52 -1.43 2.41 15.96
N PRO A 53 -0.85 3.41 16.65
CA PRO A 53 0.47 3.28 17.27
C PRO A 53 0.51 2.30 18.45
N GLN A 54 -0.63 2.00 19.06
CA GLN A 54 -0.75 1.07 20.20
C GLN A 54 -0.94 -0.39 19.76
N LEU A 55 -1.38 -0.62 18.53
CA LEU A 55 -1.66 -1.94 18.00
C LEU A 55 -0.40 -2.59 17.41
N THR A 56 -0.33 -3.93 17.47
CA THR A 56 0.69 -4.73 16.79
C THR A 56 0.54 -4.66 15.26
N PRO A 57 1.53 -5.12 14.48
CA PRO A 57 1.40 -5.24 13.02
C PRO A 57 0.19 -6.07 12.59
N GLU A 58 -0.01 -7.23 13.22
CA GLU A 58 -1.15 -8.12 12.93
C GLU A 58 -2.49 -7.42 13.17
N GLU A 59 -2.63 -6.73 14.30
CA GLU A 59 -3.84 -5.99 14.65
C GLU A 59 -4.09 -4.80 13.71
N ASN A 60 -3.03 -4.09 13.30
CA ASN A 60 -3.15 -3.01 12.31
C ASN A 60 -3.66 -3.49 10.95
N VAL A 61 -3.19 -4.66 10.49
CA VAL A 61 -3.69 -5.26 9.26
C VAL A 61 -5.13 -5.74 9.44
N ALA A 62 -5.48 -6.32 10.58
CA ALA A 62 -6.81 -6.82 10.85
C ALA A 62 -7.91 -5.75 10.91
N LEU A 63 -7.56 -4.46 11.08
CA LEU A 63 -8.52 -3.34 11.09
C LEU A 63 -9.33 -3.19 9.80
N VAL A 64 -8.82 -3.68 8.67
CA VAL A 64 -9.49 -3.56 7.37
C VAL A 64 -10.28 -4.81 6.98
N LEU A 65 -10.32 -5.82 7.86
CA LEU A 65 -11.11 -7.01 7.61
C LEU A 65 -12.61 -6.71 7.74
N PRO A 66 -13.47 -7.27 6.88
CA PRO A 66 -14.90 -7.27 7.07
C PRO A 66 -15.30 -7.83 8.44
N VAL A 67 -16.39 -7.33 9.01
CA VAL A 67 -16.84 -7.69 10.37
C VAL A 67 -17.04 -9.20 10.53
N GLU A 68 -17.54 -9.88 9.49
CA GLU A 68 -17.76 -11.32 9.48
C GLU A 68 -16.43 -12.09 9.58
N GLN A 69 -15.39 -11.62 8.86
CA GLN A 69 -14.05 -12.18 8.87
C GLN A 69 -13.32 -11.86 10.19
N TYR A 70 -13.59 -10.70 10.77
CA TYR A 70 -13.04 -10.35 12.07
C TYR A 70 -13.54 -11.25 13.20
N LYS A 71 -14.73 -11.83 13.08
CA LYS A 71 -15.28 -12.84 14.01
C LYS A 71 -14.58 -14.20 13.88
N ALA A 72 -14.10 -14.55 12.70
CA ALA A 72 -13.30 -15.76 12.42
C ALA A 72 -11.79 -15.55 12.70
N LYS A 73 -11.46 -14.79 13.73
CA LYS A 73 -10.15 -14.22 14.07
C LYS A 73 -8.93 -15.13 13.90
N THR A 74 -9.03 -16.41 14.27
CA THR A 74 -7.86 -17.29 14.38
C THR A 74 -7.24 -17.58 13.01
N GLN A 75 -8.06 -17.92 12.02
CA GLN A 75 -7.58 -18.27 10.68
C GLN A 75 -6.94 -17.08 9.96
N TYR A 76 -7.56 -15.90 10.02
CA TYR A 76 -7.04 -14.69 9.39
C TYR A 76 -5.79 -14.16 10.11
N LYS A 77 -5.73 -14.28 11.44
CA LYS A 77 -4.57 -13.87 12.22
C LYS A 77 -3.31 -14.65 11.81
N GLU A 78 -3.40 -15.96 11.67
CA GLU A 78 -2.29 -16.80 11.24
C GLU A 78 -1.84 -16.47 9.81
N GLN A 79 -2.77 -16.15 8.91
CA GLN A 79 -2.46 -15.79 7.55
C GLN A 79 -1.79 -14.40 7.46
N ILE A 80 -2.31 -13.41 8.19
CA ILE A 80 -1.70 -12.07 8.30
C ILE A 80 -0.28 -12.20 8.86
N ARG A 81 -0.08 -13.01 9.91
CA ARG A 81 1.23 -13.26 10.49
C ARG A 81 2.22 -13.84 9.47
N ARG A 82 1.80 -14.86 8.72
CA ARG A 82 2.64 -15.44 7.64
C ARG A 82 3.02 -14.42 6.58
N ASP A 83 2.08 -13.58 6.17
CA ASP A 83 2.34 -12.52 5.19
C ASP A 83 3.33 -11.47 5.73
N LEU A 84 3.21 -11.08 7.01
CA LEU A 84 4.15 -10.17 7.66
C LEU A 84 5.56 -10.76 7.74
N ILE A 85 5.68 -12.05 8.08
CA ILE A 85 6.96 -12.77 8.07
C ILE A 85 7.54 -12.83 6.65
N GLN A 86 6.72 -13.10 5.65
CA GLN A 86 7.14 -13.09 4.24
C GLN A 86 7.67 -11.71 3.81
N LEU A 87 7.08 -10.63 4.33
CA LEU A 87 7.56 -9.26 4.16
C LEU A 87 8.83 -8.97 4.98
N GLY A 88 9.29 -9.92 5.80
CA GLY A 88 10.52 -9.82 6.57
C GLY A 88 10.37 -9.13 7.93
N LEU A 89 9.20 -9.19 8.55
CA LEU A 89 9.07 -8.91 9.98
C LEU A 89 9.43 -10.19 10.75
N ASP A 90 10.24 -10.05 11.79
CA ASP A 90 10.57 -11.13 12.71
C ASP A 90 9.58 -11.21 13.87
N ASP A 91 9.69 -12.25 14.68
CA ASP A 91 8.78 -12.49 15.82
C ASP A 91 8.86 -11.37 16.86
N GLU A 92 10.02 -10.73 17.03
CA GLU A 92 10.18 -9.59 17.91
C GLU A 92 9.35 -8.39 17.43
N ALA A 93 9.48 -8.03 16.17
CA ALA A 93 8.69 -6.93 15.56
C ALA A 93 7.17 -7.20 15.61
N LEU A 94 6.76 -8.46 15.39
CA LEU A 94 5.35 -8.84 15.44
C LEU A 94 4.72 -8.70 16.83
N ALA A 95 5.52 -8.82 17.89
CA ALA A 95 5.07 -8.64 19.27
C ALA A 95 5.03 -7.17 19.73
N LEU A 96 5.65 -6.25 18.99
CA LEU A 96 5.74 -4.86 19.37
C LEU A 96 4.54 -4.03 18.87
N PRO A 97 4.10 -3.01 19.64
CA PRO A 97 3.17 -2.01 19.14
C PRO A 97 3.83 -1.17 18.03
N ALA A 98 3.02 -0.73 17.05
CA ALA A 98 3.53 -0.05 15.85
C ALA A 98 4.39 1.18 16.15
N ARG A 99 4.16 1.89 17.28
CA ARG A 99 5.02 3.02 17.67
C ARG A 99 6.50 2.64 17.89
N LYS A 100 6.79 1.36 18.22
CA LYS A 100 8.14 0.85 18.47
C LYS A 100 8.81 0.23 17.23
N LEU A 101 8.09 0.07 16.14
CA LEU A 101 8.63 -0.48 14.89
C LEU A 101 9.57 0.53 14.21
N SER A 102 10.54 0.02 13.47
CA SER A 102 11.33 0.82 12.53
C SER A 102 10.45 1.39 11.39
N GLY A 103 10.93 2.43 10.71
CA GLY A 103 10.20 3.01 9.57
C GLY A 103 9.89 1.98 8.49
N GLY A 104 10.86 1.14 8.11
CA GLY A 104 10.65 0.09 7.13
C GLY A 104 9.67 -1.00 7.58
N GLN A 105 9.65 -1.36 8.88
CA GLN A 105 8.66 -2.29 9.43
C GLN A 105 7.24 -1.70 9.41
N LYS A 106 7.10 -0.41 9.79
CA LYS A 106 5.83 0.32 9.69
C LYS A 106 5.33 0.35 8.25
N ARG A 107 6.22 0.70 7.31
CA ARG A 107 5.86 0.79 5.89
C ARG A 107 5.40 -0.56 5.34
N ARG A 108 6.07 -1.67 5.66
CA ARG A 108 5.64 -3.02 5.28
C ARG A 108 4.30 -3.41 5.88
N THR A 109 4.04 -3.04 7.13
CA THR A 109 2.74 -3.25 7.78
C THR A 109 1.64 -2.45 7.09
N ALA A 110 1.89 -1.17 6.76
CA ALA A 110 0.93 -0.32 6.06
C ALA A 110 0.62 -0.85 4.64
N LEU A 111 1.64 -1.33 3.92
CA LEU A 111 1.45 -1.97 2.62
C LEU A 111 0.57 -3.22 2.76
N LEU A 112 0.88 -4.11 3.71
CA LEU A 112 0.09 -5.32 3.90
C LEU A 112 -1.37 -4.99 4.26
N ARG A 113 -1.60 -3.99 5.11
CA ARG A 113 -2.96 -3.53 5.43
C ARG A 113 -3.73 -3.11 4.18
N ALA A 114 -3.10 -2.37 3.26
CA ALA A 114 -3.73 -1.99 2.00
C ALA A 114 -4.05 -3.20 1.11
N LEU A 115 -3.19 -4.21 1.09
CA LEU A 115 -3.38 -5.44 0.32
C LEU A 115 -4.44 -6.38 0.91
N TRP A 116 -4.73 -6.28 2.20
CA TRP A 116 -5.79 -7.03 2.88
C TRP A 116 -7.15 -6.33 2.82
N ALA A 117 -7.20 -5.05 2.48
CA ALA A 117 -8.45 -4.34 2.31
C ALA A 117 -9.25 -4.90 1.12
N GLU A 118 -10.55 -5.11 1.30
CA GLU A 118 -11.45 -5.36 0.18
C GLU A 118 -11.53 -4.11 -0.69
N SER A 119 -10.83 -4.10 -1.80
CA SER A 119 -10.69 -2.93 -2.65
C SER A 119 -10.85 -3.26 -4.13
N ASP A 120 -11.43 -2.32 -4.87
CA ASP A 120 -11.56 -2.36 -6.32
C ASP A 120 -10.32 -1.73 -6.98
N THR A 121 -9.65 -0.81 -6.27
CA THR A 121 -8.45 -0.08 -6.73
C THR A 121 -7.41 0.02 -5.61
N LEU A 122 -6.11 -0.02 -5.96
CA LEU A 122 -5.01 0.27 -5.04
C LEU A 122 -4.40 1.63 -5.34
N LEU A 123 -4.26 2.47 -4.32
CA LEU A 123 -3.62 3.79 -4.41
C LEU A 123 -2.46 3.85 -3.42
N LEU A 124 -1.23 3.90 -3.94
CA LEU A 124 -0.02 3.68 -3.17
C LEU A 124 0.93 4.87 -3.32
N ASP A 125 1.15 5.61 -2.24
CA ASP A 125 2.06 6.77 -2.23
C ASP A 125 3.38 6.39 -1.55
N GLU A 126 4.45 6.28 -2.34
CA GLU A 126 5.80 5.92 -1.94
C GLU A 126 5.85 4.64 -1.06
N PRO A 127 5.25 3.52 -1.48
CA PRO A 127 5.02 2.35 -0.61
C PRO A 127 6.30 1.64 -0.15
N PHE A 128 7.45 1.90 -0.75
CA PHE A 128 8.72 1.23 -0.45
C PHE A 128 9.74 2.11 0.29
N THR A 129 9.37 3.34 0.62
CA THR A 129 10.26 4.28 1.34
C THR A 129 10.78 3.69 2.65
N GLY A 130 12.09 3.81 2.88
CA GLY A 130 12.74 3.32 4.09
C GLY A 130 12.94 1.80 4.15
N MET A 131 12.72 1.09 3.04
CA MET A 131 13.05 -0.32 2.92
C MET A 131 14.46 -0.49 2.33
N ASP A 132 15.20 -1.48 2.84
CA ASP A 132 16.41 -1.94 2.17
C ASP A 132 16.06 -2.70 0.87
N PRO A 133 17.03 -2.93 -0.04
CA PRO A 133 16.74 -3.56 -1.34
C PRO A 133 16.11 -4.96 -1.23
N ALA A 134 16.48 -5.76 -0.22
CA ALA A 134 15.93 -7.10 -0.03
C ALA A 134 14.47 -7.04 0.45
N ALA A 135 14.16 -6.15 1.39
CA ALA A 135 12.80 -5.90 1.86
C ALA A 135 11.92 -5.33 0.75
N MET A 136 12.42 -4.38 -0.04
CA MET A 136 11.71 -3.80 -1.18
C MET A 136 11.36 -4.88 -2.21
N LYS A 137 12.28 -5.77 -2.56
CA LYS A 137 12.03 -6.88 -3.48
C LYS A 137 10.92 -7.82 -2.99
N LYS A 138 10.93 -8.18 -1.70
CA LYS A 138 9.85 -8.99 -1.09
C LYS A 138 8.50 -8.27 -1.16
N ALA A 139 8.49 -6.98 -0.82
CA ALA A 139 7.28 -6.15 -0.84
C ALA A 139 6.72 -5.98 -2.27
N ALA A 140 7.57 -5.73 -3.25
CA ALA A 140 7.17 -5.64 -4.66
C ALA A 140 6.61 -6.96 -5.19
N ALA A 141 7.23 -8.09 -4.86
CA ALA A 141 6.76 -9.42 -5.24
C ALA A 141 5.36 -9.71 -4.65
N MET A 142 5.15 -9.41 -3.37
CA MET A 142 3.84 -9.58 -2.71
C MET A 142 2.79 -8.64 -3.32
N LEU A 143 3.15 -7.38 -3.56
CA LEU A 143 2.26 -6.41 -4.22
C LEU A 143 1.81 -6.92 -5.59
N LYS A 144 2.74 -7.37 -6.44
CA LYS A 144 2.41 -7.93 -7.77
C LYS A 144 1.48 -9.15 -7.66
N ALA A 145 1.79 -10.08 -6.78
CA ALA A 145 1.01 -11.31 -6.61
C ALA A 145 -0.43 -11.03 -6.14
N ARG A 146 -0.61 -10.07 -5.23
CA ARG A 146 -1.94 -9.74 -4.69
C ARG A 146 -2.73 -8.73 -5.51
N CYS A 147 -2.04 -7.85 -6.23
CA CYS A 147 -2.67 -6.91 -7.13
C CYS A 147 -3.28 -7.62 -8.36
N GLY A 148 -2.53 -8.56 -8.95
CA GLY A 148 -2.95 -9.20 -10.21
C GLY A 148 -3.20 -8.17 -11.31
N ALA A 149 -4.38 -8.23 -11.92
CA ALA A 149 -4.84 -7.28 -12.94
C ALA A 149 -5.68 -6.11 -12.36
N LYS A 150 -5.85 -6.03 -11.04
CA LYS A 150 -6.61 -4.94 -10.40
C LYS A 150 -6.00 -3.59 -10.74
N PRO A 151 -6.82 -2.56 -11.05
CA PRO A 151 -6.34 -1.20 -11.19
C PRO A 151 -5.53 -0.76 -9.96
N ALA A 152 -4.32 -0.30 -10.20
CA ALA A 152 -3.44 0.18 -9.15
C ALA A 152 -2.61 1.36 -9.67
N LEU A 153 -2.52 2.40 -8.87
CA LEU A 153 -1.68 3.55 -9.15
C LEU A 153 -0.67 3.74 -8.02
N LEU A 154 0.59 3.54 -8.34
CA LEU A 154 1.70 3.66 -7.41
C LEU A 154 2.53 4.89 -7.75
N ALA A 155 2.52 5.89 -6.89
CA ALA A 155 3.39 7.05 -7.01
C ALA A 155 4.74 6.76 -6.37
N THR A 156 5.82 6.92 -7.12
CA THR A 156 7.18 6.83 -6.60
C THR A 156 8.17 7.61 -7.48
N HIS A 157 9.29 7.97 -6.89
CA HIS A 157 10.47 8.50 -7.58
C HIS A 157 11.63 7.47 -7.61
N ASP A 158 11.46 6.30 -6.98
CA ASP A 158 12.49 5.27 -6.89
C ASP A 158 12.55 4.41 -8.15
N GLN A 159 13.61 4.61 -8.92
CA GLN A 159 13.89 3.86 -10.16
C GLN A 159 14.08 2.35 -9.92
N ALA A 160 14.57 1.94 -8.75
CA ALA A 160 14.72 0.52 -8.41
C ALA A 160 13.35 -0.13 -8.23
N ALA A 161 12.44 0.54 -7.53
CA ALA A 161 11.07 0.10 -7.36
C ALA A 161 10.33 -0.02 -8.72
N ILE A 162 10.51 0.96 -9.61
CA ILE A 162 9.91 0.93 -10.97
C ILE A 162 10.40 -0.30 -11.75
N ARG A 163 11.71 -0.55 -11.75
CA ARG A 163 12.29 -1.74 -12.43
C ARG A 163 11.80 -3.05 -11.82
N GLU A 164 11.75 -3.14 -10.50
CA GLU A 164 11.31 -4.37 -9.80
C GLU A 164 9.83 -4.68 -10.07
N LEU A 165 8.97 -3.67 -10.14
CA LEU A 165 7.55 -3.84 -10.44
C LEU A 165 7.32 -4.24 -11.89
N GLY A 166 8.02 -3.61 -12.84
CA GLY A 166 7.81 -3.82 -14.27
C GLY A 166 6.42 -3.39 -14.76
N TRP A 167 5.74 -2.52 -14.02
CA TRP A 167 4.42 -1.97 -14.38
C TRP A 167 4.54 -0.86 -15.43
N ARG A 168 3.45 -0.61 -16.14
CA ARG A 168 3.37 0.55 -17.06
C ARG A 168 3.69 1.84 -16.31
N VAL A 169 4.57 2.66 -16.88
CA VAL A 169 4.90 3.97 -16.32
C VAL A 169 4.03 5.03 -16.98
N ILE A 170 3.42 5.87 -16.15
CA ILE A 170 2.66 7.05 -16.55
C ILE A 170 3.47 8.26 -16.09
N GLU A 171 3.94 9.03 -17.04
CA GLU A 171 4.68 10.27 -16.76
C GLU A 171 3.72 11.45 -16.69
N LEU A 172 3.82 12.23 -15.60
CA LEU A 172 3.19 13.54 -15.53
C LEU A 172 4.20 14.57 -16.06
N GLY A 173 3.88 15.16 -17.19
CA GLY A 173 4.66 16.23 -17.85
C GLY A 173 3.84 17.50 -17.98
#